data_cc920a9a8ae0a08989c2b2eb6407b210
#
_entry.id   cc920a9a8ae0a08989c2b2eb6407b210
#
_cell.length_a   1.000
_cell.length_b   1.000
_cell.length_c   1.000
_cell.angle_alpha   90.00
_cell.angle_beta   90.00
_cell.angle_gamma   90.00
#
_symmetry.space_group_name_H-M   'P 1'
#
loop_
_entity.id
_entity.type
_entity.pdbx_description
1 polymer ?
#
loop_
_entity_poly.entity_id
_entity_poly.type
_entity_poly.pdbx_seq_one_letter_code
_entity_poly.pdbx_strand_id
1 'polypeptide(L)'
;MANEFIALESGIHYLPGGVNCLALEDGNGGAVLVDTGLDSDHGKKLLKALEKKGLTPRAILNTHSHADHYGGNAVIEAKYPEIKVFAPPLEEAVLRYPILEPMYLYGARPPQELQNKFLMGRASNARIAPEPGLCKLGGVTMELLEVAGHASLMYAVRVGGFLYAADALFGPETLKRHPLSFCMDSRLQKESASGLLELEGINTVLCGHGEPSSDLQTLVAQNLESFEHTTRAVKAACQESASVDLILKRVCDSFQLELKNAGSVLLNRSVVSAHLVELLEREEVSMRVRDNLLEFGVV
;
A
#
# COMPACT_ATOMS: atom_id res chain seq x y z
N MET A 1 1.54 7.74 22.23
CA MET A 1 1.81 6.81 21.13
C MET A 1 3.20 6.26 21.33
N ALA A 2 3.35 4.94 21.29
CA ALA A 2 4.61 4.28 21.62
C ALA A 2 5.70 4.64 20.60
N ASN A 3 6.83 5.20 21.07
CA ASN A 3 8.05 5.39 20.29
C ASN A 3 8.98 4.18 20.47
N GLU A 4 8.42 2.97 20.54
CA GLU A 4 9.13 1.74 20.83
C GLU A 4 8.60 0.62 19.94
N PHE A 5 9.51 -0.24 19.51
CA PHE A 5 9.14 -1.45 18.79
C PHE A 5 8.37 -2.42 19.69
N ILE A 6 7.33 -2.99 19.14
CA ILE A 6 6.60 -4.13 19.71
C ILE A 6 7.17 -5.40 19.06
N ALA A 7 7.55 -6.37 19.88
CA ALA A 7 8.00 -7.67 19.39
C ALA A 7 6.78 -8.50 18.93
N LEU A 8 6.89 -9.09 17.75
CA LEU A 8 5.90 -10.05 17.21
C LEU A 8 6.40 -11.47 17.38
N GLU A 9 7.61 -11.72 16.91
CA GLU A 9 8.32 -12.98 17.01
C GLU A 9 9.80 -12.71 17.30
N SER A 10 10.62 -13.77 17.48
CA SER A 10 12.06 -13.63 17.69
C SER A 10 12.72 -12.92 16.52
N GLY A 11 13.34 -11.76 16.77
CA GLY A 11 14.00 -10.95 15.74
C GLY A 11 13.05 -10.17 14.83
N ILE A 12 11.73 -10.21 15.06
CA ILE A 12 10.73 -9.50 14.26
C ILE A 12 10.01 -8.49 15.14
N HIS A 13 10.12 -7.23 14.80
CA HIS A 13 9.52 -6.12 15.54
C HIS A 13 8.78 -5.19 14.59
N TYR A 14 7.74 -4.54 15.10
CA TYR A 14 7.08 -3.47 14.36
C TYR A 14 6.94 -2.21 15.20
N LEU A 15 6.96 -1.08 14.54
CA LEU A 15 6.61 0.22 15.10
C LEU A 15 5.20 0.57 14.63
N PRO A 16 4.20 0.57 15.53
CA PRO A 16 2.84 0.92 15.16
C PRO A 16 2.71 2.41 14.82
N GLY A 17 1.91 2.71 13.81
CA GLY A 17 1.68 4.09 13.35
C GLY A 17 0.47 4.22 12.44
N GLY A 18 0.43 5.26 11.63
CA GLY A 18 -0.49 5.34 10.49
C GLY A 18 -0.23 4.21 9.50
N VAL A 19 1.05 3.85 9.33
CA VAL A 19 1.54 2.64 8.69
C VAL A 19 2.42 1.89 9.69
N ASN A 20 2.33 0.58 9.70
CA ASN A 20 3.21 -0.30 10.46
C ASN A 20 4.56 -0.45 9.74
N CYS A 21 5.65 -0.19 10.44
CA CYS A 21 6.99 -0.37 9.88
C CYS A 21 7.73 -1.47 10.62
N LEU A 22 8.41 -2.38 9.89
CA LEU A 22 9.12 -3.48 10.52
C LEU A 22 10.60 -3.18 10.76
N ALA A 23 11.16 -3.86 11.76
CA ALA A 23 12.58 -4.08 11.92
C ALA A 23 12.82 -5.59 12.04
N LEU A 24 13.53 -6.16 11.07
CA LEU A 24 13.90 -7.56 11.00
C LEU A 24 15.38 -7.68 11.38
N GLU A 25 15.70 -8.32 12.50
CA GLU A 25 17.06 -8.43 13.02
C GLU A 25 17.93 -9.41 12.20
N ASP A 26 19.20 -9.04 11.98
CA ASP A 26 20.19 -9.88 11.29
C ASP A 26 20.91 -10.85 12.26
N GLY A 27 20.58 -10.83 13.56
CA GLY A 27 21.25 -11.59 14.62
C GLY A 27 22.62 -11.06 15.00
N ASN A 28 23.11 -9.97 14.41
CA ASN A 28 24.43 -9.39 14.63
C ASN A 28 24.36 -7.88 14.96
N GLY A 29 23.28 -7.44 15.60
CA GLY A 29 23.08 -6.05 15.98
C GLY A 29 22.66 -5.15 14.81
N GLY A 30 22.25 -5.71 13.70
CA GLY A 30 21.67 -4.98 12.57
C GLY A 30 20.20 -5.34 12.34
N ALA A 31 19.50 -4.52 11.56
CA ALA A 31 18.14 -4.80 11.12
C ALA A 31 17.88 -4.30 9.71
N VAL A 32 17.03 -5.02 8.98
CA VAL A 32 16.37 -4.53 7.76
C VAL A 32 15.08 -3.84 8.19
N LEU A 33 14.87 -2.63 7.68
CA LEU A 33 13.60 -1.94 7.83
C LEU A 33 12.70 -2.30 6.66
N VAL A 34 11.45 -2.67 6.93
CA VAL A 34 10.42 -2.80 5.91
C VAL A 34 9.42 -1.66 6.13
N ASP A 35 9.36 -0.77 5.15
CA ASP A 35 8.68 0.52 5.20
C ASP A 35 9.21 1.49 6.27
N THR A 36 8.92 2.78 6.13
CA THR A 36 9.50 3.82 6.98
C THR A 36 8.52 4.90 7.44
N GLY A 37 7.24 4.76 7.06
CA GLY A 37 6.17 5.67 7.46
C GLY A 37 6.08 6.95 6.61
N LEU A 38 5.12 7.80 6.94
CA LEU A 38 4.64 8.91 6.13
C LEU A 38 5.65 10.05 5.91
N ASP A 39 6.54 10.31 6.88
CA ASP A 39 7.36 11.51 6.83
C ASP A 39 8.64 11.40 7.68
N SER A 40 9.42 12.47 7.65
CA SER A 40 10.67 12.58 8.41
C SER A 40 10.49 12.37 9.92
N ASP A 41 9.34 12.70 10.48
CA ASP A 41 9.11 12.52 11.92
C ASP A 41 8.88 11.04 12.25
N HIS A 42 8.25 10.29 11.33
CA HIS A 42 8.14 8.84 11.46
C HIS A 42 9.51 8.16 11.32
N GLY A 43 10.30 8.55 10.32
CA GLY A 43 11.68 8.07 10.17
C GLY A 43 12.56 8.34 11.40
N LYS A 44 12.44 9.52 12.05
CA LYS A 44 13.13 9.82 13.33
C LYS A 44 12.66 8.91 14.47
N LYS A 45 11.36 8.59 14.54
CA LYS A 45 10.82 7.63 15.53
C LYS A 45 11.40 6.24 15.33
N LEU A 46 11.47 5.75 14.06
CA LEU A 46 12.13 4.49 13.74
C LEU A 46 13.58 4.47 14.16
N LEU A 47 14.36 5.51 13.83
CA LEU A 47 15.77 5.62 14.24
C LEU A 47 15.93 5.59 15.75
N LYS A 48 15.07 6.28 16.49
CA LYS A 48 15.09 6.27 17.96
C LYS A 48 14.70 4.91 18.54
N ALA A 49 13.76 4.22 17.91
CA ALA A 49 13.35 2.86 18.32
C ALA A 49 14.47 1.84 18.08
N LEU A 50 15.18 1.93 16.94
CA LEU A 50 16.38 1.13 16.66
C LEU A 50 17.48 1.37 17.71
N GLU A 51 17.79 2.64 18.01
CA GLU A 51 18.81 3.02 18.99
C GLU A 51 18.51 2.43 20.38
N LYS A 52 17.26 2.51 20.84
CA LYS A 52 16.82 1.91 22.10
C LYS A 52 17.02 0.40 22.15
N LYS A 53 16.90 -0.29 21.01
CA LYS A 53 17.15 -1.73 20.89
C LYS A 53 18.63 -2.08 20.65
N GLY A 54 19.50 -1.10 20.44
CA GLY A 54 20.90 -1.33 20.08
C GLY A 54 21.07 -1.85 18.64
N LEU A 55 20.10 -1.59 17.76
CA LEU A 55 20.11 -2.05 16.38
C LEU A 55 20.57 -0.95 15.42
N THR A 56 21.33 -1.35 14.40
CA THR A 56 21.77 -0.48 13.30
C THR A 56 21.03 -0.87 12.01
N PRO A 57 20.40 0.08 11.27
CA PRO A 57 19.76 -0.26 10.01
C PRO A 57 20.79 -0.71 8.96
N ARG A 58 20.53 -1.83 8.29
CA ARG A 58 21.39 -2.42 7.24
C ARG A 58 20.90 -2.15 5.84
N ALA A 59 19.58 -2.14 5.67
CA ALA A 59 18.89 -1.85 4.41
C ALA A 59 17.47 -1.39 4.71
N ILE A 60 16.84 -0.76 3.73
CA ILE A 60 15.41 -0.48 3.70
C ILE A 60 14.82 -1.26 2.53
N LEU A 61 13.73 -1.94 2.76
CA LEU A 61 12.85 -2.49 1.73
C LEU A 61 11.51 -1.73 1.84
N ASN A 62 11.14 -0.97 0.82
CA ASN A 62 9.78 -0.44 0.71
C ASN A 62 8.93 -1.44 -0.06
N THR A 63 7.76 -1.74 0.48
CA THR A 63 6.82 -2.68 -0.13
C THR A 63 6.24 -2.15 -1.43
N HIS A 64 5.99 -0.85 -1.48
CA HIS A 64 5.52 -0.09 -2.64
C HIS A 64 5.81 1.41 -2.47
N SER A 65 5.33 2.26 -3.39
CA SER A 65 5.73 3.66 -3.51
C SER A 65 4.76 4.68 -2.90
N HIS A 66 3.71 4.28 -2.20
CA HIS A 66 2.86 5.27 -1.53
C HIS A 66 3.60 6.01 -0.43
N ALA A 67 3.34 7.31 -0.34
CA ALA A 67 4.12 8.24 0.48
C ALA A 67 4.22 7.84 1.96
N ASP A 68 3.21 7.19 2.50
CA ASP A 68 3.15 6.74 3.89
C ASP A 68 3.97 5.47 4.16
N HIS A 69 4.48 4.81 3.12
CA HIS A 69 5.40 3.67 3.24
C HIS A 69 6.87 4.05 3.13
N TYR A 70 7.22 5.14 2.42
CA TYR A 70 8.62 5.51 2.21
C TYR A 70 8.99 6.92 2.68
N GLY A 71 8.06 7.71 3.18
CA GLY A 71 8.28 9.12 3.55
C GLY A 71 9.38 9.34 4.61
N GLY A 72 9.71 8.32 5.41
CA GLY A 72 10.80 8.34 6.36
C GLY A 72 12.19 8.04 5.76
N ASN A 73 12.28 7.52 4.52
CA ASN A 73 13.55 7.12 3.90
C ASN A 73 14.60 8.23 3.95
N ALA A 74 14.26 9.42 3.49
CA ALA A 74 15.22 10.52 3.34
C ALA A 74 15.94 10.90 4.65
N VAL A 75 15.30 10.79 5.82
CA VAL A 75 15.94 11.07 7.10
C VAL A 75 16.85 9.93 7.54
N ILE A 76 16.51 8.69 7.17
CA ILE A 76 17.35 7.52 7.45
C ILE A 76 18.58 7.53 6.54
N GLU A 77 18.41 7.79 5.23
CA GLU A 77 19.51 7.95 4.28
C GLU A 77 20.46 9.08 4.66
N ALA A 78 19.94 10.20 5.18
CA ALA A 78 20.78 11.31 5.66
C ALA A 78 21.65 10.91 6.88
N LYS A 79 21.17 10.04 7.78
CA LYS A 79 21.92 9.54 8.94
C LYS A 79 22.86 8.38 8.57
N TYR A 80 22.48 7.59 7.57
CA TYR A 80 23.22 6.41 7.08
C TYR A 80 23.41 6.48 5.57
N PRO A 81 24.35 7.30 5.05
CA PRO A 81 24.49 7.55 3.60
C PRO A 81 24.78 6.30 2.74
N GLU A 82 25.37 5.27 3.36
CA GLU A 82 25.67 3.99 2.68
C GLU A 82 24.51 2.99 2.69
N ILE A 83 23.40 3.32 3.36
CA ILE A 83 22.24 2.43 3.42
C ILE A 83 21.65 2.22 2.02
N LYS A 84 21.31 0.98 1.70
CA LYS A 84 20.67 0.66 0.43
C LYS A 84 19.17 0.61 0.65
N VAL A 85 18.44 1.30 -0.21
CA VAL A 85 16.98 1.30 -0.29
C VAL A 85 16.57 0.46 -1.48
N PHE A 86 15.58 -0.41 -1.29
CA PHE A 86 15.04 -1.30 -2.31
C PHE A 86 13.51 -1.14 -2.36
N ALA A 87 12.97 -1.24 -3.58
CA ALA A 87 11.54 -1.30 -3.83
C ALA A 87 11.27 -2.14 -5.08
N PRO A 88 10.04 -2.67 -5.28
CA PRO A 88 9.69 -3.41 -6.49
C PRO A 88 9.95 -2.59 -7.77
N PRO A 89 10.13 -3.25 -8.93
CA PRO A 89 10.17 -2.56 -10.22
C PRO A 89 9.00 -1.60 -10.43
N LEU A 90 9.20 -0.47 -11.10
CA LEU A 90 8.32 0.69 -11.24
C LEU A 90 8.16 1.50 -9.95
N GLU A 91 7.95 0.85 -8.82
CA GLU A 91 7.80 1.53 -7.52
C GLU A 91 9.09 2.26 -7.13
N GLU A 92 10.28 1.66 -7.38
CA GLU A 92 11.55 2.32 -7.15
C GLU A 92 11.71 3.61 -7.98
N ALA A 93 11.11 3.67 -9.16
CA ALA A 93 11.14 4.87 -9.99
C ALA A 93 10.30 6.00 -9.36
N VAL A 94 9.15 5.67 -8.78
CA VAL A 94 8.34 6.64 -8.03
C VAL A 94 9.07 7.12 -6.78
N LEU A 95 9.74 6.23 -6.03
CA LEU A 95 10.56 6.65 -4.88
C LEU A 95 11.68 7.62 -5.29
N ARG A 96 12.29 7.42 -6.46
CA ARG A 96 13.33 8.34 -6.98
C ARG A 96 12.76 9.64 -7.54
N TYR A 97 11.56 9.58 -8.09
CA TYR A 97 10.87 10.71 -8.72
C TYR A 97 9.44 10.85 -8.17
N PRO A 98 9.27 11.27 -6.90
CA PRO A 98 7.98 11.24 -6.21
C PRO A 98 6.86 12.02 -6.89
N ILE A 99 7.21 12.98 -7.76
CA ILE A 99 6.24 13.74 -8.54
C ILE A 99 5.41 12.87 -9.50
N LEU A 100 5.87 11.65 -9.80
CA LEU A 100 5.17 10.72 -10.70
C LEU A 100 3.80 10.35 -10.13
N GLU A 101 3.67 10.12 -8.82
CA GLU A 101 2.39 9.75 -8.22
C GLU A 101 1.32 10.85 -8.40
N PRO A 102 1.49 12.09 -7.96
CA PRO A 102 0.49 13.12 -8.22
C PRO A 102 0.33 13.46 -9.71
N MET A 103 1.32 13.18 -10.57
CA MET A 103 1.18 13.33 -12.02
C MET A 103 0.21 12.31 -12.62
N TYR A 104 0.33 11.02 -12.31
CA TYR A 104 -0.58 10.03 -12.86
C TYR A 104 -2.00 10.16 -12.28
N LEU A 105 -2.13 10.52 -11.00
CA LEU A 105 -3.41 10.77 -10.36
C LEU A 105 -4.15 11.94 -11.01
N TYR A 106 -3.43 13.01 -11.33
CA TYR A 106 -4.00 14.22 -11.92
C TYR A 106 -4.12 14.16 -13.46
N GLY A 107 -3.28 13.36 -14.12
CA GLY A 107 -3.23 13.20 -15.57
C GLY A 107 -2.51 14.34 -16.31
N ALA A 108 -1.80 15.22 -15.58
CA ALA A 108 -0.99 16.31 -16.12
C ALA A 108 0.01 16.78 -15.03
N ARG A 109 0.74 17.89 -15.28
CA ARG A 109 1.56 18.50 -14.22
C ARG A 109 0.66 18.88 -13.03
N PRO A 110 0.87 18.28 -11.84
CA PRO A 110 -0.01 18.52 -10.70
C PRO A 110 0.16 19.95 -10.16
N PRO A 111 -0.91 20.60 -9.72
CA PRO A 111 -0.83 21.86 -8.98
C PRO A 111 -0.12 21.66 -7.64
N GLN A 112 0.37 22.74 -7.03
CA GLN A 112 1.13 22.67 -5.78
C GLN A 112 0.34 22.04 -4.63
N GLU A 113 -0.97 22.20 -4.60
CA GLU A 113 -1.87 21.59 -3.61
C GLU A 113 -1.77 20.05 -3.57
N LEU A 114 -1.53 19.42 -4.72
CA LEU A 114 -1.36 17.96 -4.85
C LEU A 114 0.09 17.51 -4.60
N GLN A 115 1.03 18.44 -4.46
CA GLN A 115 2.43 18.15 -4.15
C GLN A 115 2.65 18.18 -2.62
N ASN A 116 1.97 17.33 -1.89
CA ASN A 116 1.99 17.29 -0.44
C ASN A 116 2.39 15.89 0.08
N LYS A 117 2.72 15.81 1.37
CA LYS A 117 3.26 14.60 1.99
C LYS A 117 2.35 13.35 1.96
N PHE A 118 1.07 13.51 1.62
CA PHE A 118 0.13 12.38 1.51
C PHE A 118 0.11 11.77 0.11
N LEU A 119 0.63 12.50 -0.89
CA LEU A 119 0.71 12.06 -2.27
C LEU A 119 2.15 11.90 -2.77
N MET A 120 3.13 12.42 -2.06
CA MET A 120 4.54 12.26 -2.40
C MET A 120 5.44 12.46 -1.20
N GLY A 121 6.35 11.52 -0.97
CA GLY A 121 7.43 11.67 -0.02
C GLY A 121 8.60 12.48 -0.59
N ARG A 122 9.71 12.54 0.13
CA ARG A 122 10.98 13.05 -0.40
C ARG A 122 11.64 11.98 -1.25
N ALA A 123 12.31 12.40 -2.33
CA ALA A 123 13.05 11.48 -3.18
C ALA A 123 14.05 10.62 -2.37
N SER A 124 14.11 9.34 -2.70
CA SER A 124 14.97 8.34 -2.09
C SER A 124 15.80 7.63 -3.17
N ASN A 125 17.03 7.21 -2.87
CA ASN A 125 17.92 6.53 -3.82
C ASN A 125 17.57 5.04 -3.95
N ALA A 126 16.30 4.75 -4.19
CA ALA A 126 15.81 3.39 -4.31
C ALA A 126 16.42 2.65 -5.52
N ARG A 127 16.62 1.36 -5.34
CA ARG A 127 17.07 0.39 -6.34
C ARG A 127 15.97 -0.66 -6.48
N ILE A 128 15.98 -1.36 -7.62
CA ILE A 128 15.08 -2.52 -7.80
C ILE A 128 15.41 -3.56 -6.74
N ALA A 129 14.39 -4.02 -6.04
CA ALA A 129 14.47 -5.09 -5.07
C ALA A 129 14.79 -6.45 -5.75
N PRO A 130 15.28 -7.46 -5.02
CA PRO A 130 15.35 -8.82 -5.55
C PRO A 130 14.00 -9.28 -6.10
N GLU A 131 14.04 -10.18 -7.08
CA GLU A 131 12.85 -10.87 -7.60
C GLU A 131 12.09 -11.60 -6.47
N PRO A 132 10.76 -11.81 -6.62
CA PRO A 132 9.98 -12.62 -5.68
C PRO A 132 10.61 -13.98 -5.40
N GLY A 133 10.48 -14.45 -4.18
CA GLY A 133 11.06 -15.70 -3.68
C GLY A 133 12.00 -15.48 -2.51
N LEU A 134 12.74 -16.54 -2.15
CA LEU A 134 13.67 -16.52 -1.03
C LEU A 134 14.90 -15.67 -1.37
N CYS A 135 15.17 -14.66 -0.57
CA CYS A 135 16.31 -13.78 -0.74
C CYS A 135 17.02 -13.46 0.59
N LYS A 136 18.21 -12.88 0.49
CA LYS A 136 18.94 -12.34 1.65
C LYS A 136 19.22 -10.86 1.43
N LEU A 137 18.64 -10.03 2.28
CA LEU A 137 18.80 -8.58 2.25
C LEU A 137 19.36 -8.10 3.59
N GLY A 138 20.39 -7.26 3.58
CA GLY A 138 20.97 -6.69 4.80
C GLY A 138 21.34 -7.69 5.89
N GLY A 139 21.63 -8.95 5.53
CA GLY A 139 21.92 -10.03 6.47
C GLY A 139 20.71 -10.88 6.86
N VAL A 140 19.49 -10.44 6.60
CA VAL A 140 18.23 -11.12 6.92
C VAL A 140 17.78 -11.99 5.75
N THR A 141 17.42 -13.25 6.02
CA THR A 141 16.77 -14.13 5.04
C THR A 141 15.26 -13.97 5.14
N MET A 142 14.63 -13.69 4.01
CA MET A 142 13.18 -13.48 3.90
C MET A 142 12.67 -13.99 2.56
N GLU A 143 11.40 -14.21 2.45
CA GLU A 143 10.70 -14.49 1.20
C GLU A 143 9.90 -13.26 0.78
N LEU A 144 10.12 -12.81 -0.46
CA LEU A 144 9.35 -11.74 -1.09
C LEU A 144 8.24 -12.37 -1.90
N LEU A 145 7.00 -11.94 -1.65
CA LEU A 145 5.81 -12.41 -2.34
C LEU A 145 5.25 -11.25 -3.17
N GLU A 146 5.02 -11.47 -4.45
CA GLU A 146 4.36 -10.49 -5.29
C GLU A 146 2.87 -10.44 -4.97
N VAL A 147 2.37 -9.24 -4.65
CA VAL A 147 0.98 -8.98 -4.27
C VAL A 147 0.50 -7.69 -4.94
N ALA A 148 0.41 -7.73 -6.26
CA ALA A 148 -0.03 -6.58 -7.07
C ALA A 148 -1.52 -6.24 -6.85
N GLY A 149 -1.93 -5.04 -7.25
CA GLY A 149 -3.32 -4.57 -7.23
C GLY A 149 -3.50 -3.29 -6.43
N HIS A 150 -2.95 -3.21 -5.21
CA HIS A 150 -2.91 -1.95 -4.46
C HIS A 150 -1.99 -0.92 -5.14
N ALA A 151 -0.82 -1.34 -5.53
CA ALA A 151 0.12 -0.61 -6.38
C ALA A 151 0.42 -1.45 -7.64
N SER A 152 1.16 -0.89 -8.60
CA SER A 152 1.51 -1.59 -9.85
C SER A 152 2.23 -2.90 -9.58
N LEU A 153 3.15 -2.89 -8.63
CA LEU A 153 3.85 -4.05 -8.11
C LEU A 153 4.15 -3.83 -6.63
N MET A 154 3.71 -4.72 -5.79
CA MET A 154 3.91 -4.62 -4.35
C MET A 154 4.46 -5.94 -3.81
N TYR A 155 5.29 -5.87 -2.77
CA TYR A 155 5.78 -7.06 -2.09
C TYR A 155 5.20 -7.19 -0.68
N ALA A 156 4.67 -8.37 -0.39
CA ALA A 156 4.55 -8.85 0.98
C ALA A 156 5.87 -9.52 1.39
N VAL A 157 6.14 -9.57 2.70
CA VAL A 157 7.37 -10.13 3.25
C VAL A 157 7.04 -11.24 4.23
N ARG A 158 7.61 -12.44 3.98
CA ARG A 158 7.48 -13.59 4.87
C ARG A 158 8.80 -13.93 5.54
N VAL A 159 8.77 -14.16 6.86
CA VAL A 159 9.90 -14.66 7.64
C VAL A 159 9.38 -15.80 8.54
N GLY A 160 9.69 -17.04 8.20
CA GLY A 160 9.15 -18.19 8.91
C GLY A 160 7.61 -18.22 8.91
N GLY A 161 7.00 -18.20 10.09
CA GLY A 161 5.54 -18.17 10.26
C GLY A 161 4.92 -16.76 10.29
N PHE A 162 5.73 -15.71 10.17
CA PHE A 162 5.28 -14.33 10.14
C PHE A 162 5.10 -13.84 8.69
N LEU A 163 3.98 -13.16 8.43
CA LEU A 163 3.66 -12.51 7.17
C LEU A 163 3.40 -11.01 7.38
N TYR A 164 4.17 -10.16 6.72
CA TYR A 164 3.80 -8.76 6.52
C TYR A 164 3.11 -8.63 5.17
N ALA A 165 1.80 -8.47 5.19
CA ALA A 165 0.98 -8.42 3.98
C ALA A 165 1.03 -7.04 3.28
N ALA A 166 1.70 -6.05 3.87
CA ALA A 166 1.66 -4.65 3.43
C ALA A 166 0.20 -4.21 3.21
N ASP A 167 -0.13 -3.65 2.06
CA ASP A 167 -1.47 -3.18 1.70
C ASP A 167 -2.21 -4.14 0.73
N ALA A 168 -1.74 -5.40 0.65
CA ALA A 168 -2.54 -6.47 0.06
C ALA A 168 -3.77 -6.79 0.94
N LEU A 169 -3.65 -6.51 2.25
CA LEU A 169 -4.72 -6.64 3.22
C LEU A 169 -4.73 -5.43 4.15
N PHE A 170 -5.92 -5.05 4.58
CA PHE A 170 -6.16 -4.00 5.57
C PHE A 170 -6.81 -4.59 6.82
N GLY A 171 -6.45 -4.06 7.99
CA GLY A 171 -7.09 -4.43 9.25
C GLY A 171 -8.56 -4.02 9.29
N PRO A 172 -9.41 -4.71 10.09
CA PRO A 172 -10.87 -4.49 10.11
C PRO A 172 -11.28 -3.04 10.41
N GLU A 173 -10.55 -2.36 11.30
CA GLU A 173 -10.85 -0.97 11.64
C GLU A 173 -10.44 0.00 10.51
N THR A 174 -9.45 -0.36 9.70
CA THR A 174 -9.05 0.39 8.51
C THR A 174 -10.13 0.27 7.44
N LEU A 175 -10.62 -0.95 7.16
CA LEU A 175 -11.72 -1.18 6.21
C LEU A 175 -12.99 -0.41 6.59
N LYS A 176 -13.35 -0.37 7.88
CA LYS A 176 -14.49 0.43 8.36
C LYS A 176 -14.31 1.93 8.16
N ARG A 177 -13.10 2.43 8.40
CA ARG A 177 -12.78 3.86 8.28
C ARG A 177 -12.66 4.32 6.83
N HIS A 178 -12.19 3.43 5.96
CA HIS A 178 -11.93 3.67 4.56
C HIS A 178 -12.69 2.65 3.69
N PRO A 179 -14.01 2.75 3.58
CA PRO A 179 -14.83 1.77 2.84
C PRO A 179 -14.54 1.75 1.34
N LEU A 180 -13.98 2.81 0.76
CA LEU A 180 -13.35 2.82 -0.57
C LEU A 180 -11.84 2.63 -0.37
N SER A 181 -11.42 1.40 -0.03
CA SER A 181 -10.00 1.07 0.12
C SER A 181 -9.28 1.25 -1.21
N PHE A 182 -8.09 1.88 -1.16
CA PHE A 182 -7.35 2.20 -2.37
C PHE A 182 -6.86 0.92 -3.06
N CYS A 183 -6.98 0.89 -4.38
CA CYS A 183 -6.36 -0.06 -5.29
C CYS A 183 -6.21 0.56 -6.69
N MET A 184 -5.19 0.16 -7.43
CA MET A 184 -4.98 0.52 -8.84
C MET A 184 -5.61 -0.51 -9.78
N ASP A 185 -5.73 -1.77 -9.33
CA ASP A 185 -6.37 -2.88 -10.03
C ASP A 185 -7.15 -3.72 -9.03
N SER A 186 -8.49 -3.62 -9.08
CA SER A 186 -9.35 -4.28 -8.10
C SER A 186 -9.39 -5.80 -8.28
N ARG A 187 -9.21 -6.32 -9.50
CA ARG A 187 -9.13 -7.75 -9.78
C ARG A 187 -7.85 -8.33 -9.19
N LEU A 188 -6.69 -7.76 -9.55
CA LEU A 188 -5.40 -8.21 -9.02
C LEU A 188 -5.33 -8.07 -7.48
N GLN A 189 -5.91 -7.02 -6.90
CA GLN A 189 -5.99 -6.86 -5.45
C GLN A 189 -6.71 -8.03 -4.77
N LYS A 190 -7.85 -8.46 -5.33
CA LYS A 190 -8.60 -9.61 -4.82
C LYS A 190 -7.86 -10.94 -5.05
N GLU A 191 -7.22 -11.10 -6.20
CA GLU A 191 -6.40 -12.27 -6.51
C GLU A 191 -5.20 -12.37 -5.56
N SER A 192 -4.47 -11.27 -5.34
CA SER A 192 -3.36 -11.21 -4.39
C SER A 192 -3.80 -11.53 -2.97
N ALA A 193 -4.91 -10.93 -2.50
CA ALA A 193 -5.45 -11.21 -1.17
C ALA A 193 -5.83 -12.70 -1.03
N SER A 194 -6.48 -13.29 -2.03
CA SER A 194 -6.86 -14.71 -2.03
C SER A 194 -5.65 -15.63 -2.07
N GLY A 195 -4.63 -15.30 -2.87
CA GLY A 195 -3.39 -16.07 -3.02
C GLY A 195 -2.61 -16.21 -1.72
N LEU A 196 -2.75 -15.26 -0.78
CA LEU A 196 -2.12 -15.36 0.54
C LEU A 196 -2.64 -16.55 1.36
N LEU A 197 -3.84 -17.08 1.05
CA LEU A 197 -4.38 -18.27 1.71
C LEU A 197 -3.67 -19.57 1.30
N GLU A 198 -2.90 -19.57 0.21
CA GLU A 198 -2.10 -20.71 -0.22
C GLU A 198 -0.81 -20.87 0.59
N LEU A 199 -0.47 -19.88 1.42
CA LEU A 199 0.71 -19.90 2.28
C LEU A 199 0.47 -20.83 3.49
N GLU A 200 1.27 -21.87 3.59
CA GLU A 200 1.23 -22.77 4.74
C GLU A 200 2.09 -22.23 5.91
N GLY A 201 1.64 -22.53 7.14
CA GLY A 201 2.42 -22.26 8.35
C GLY A 201 2.49 -20.79 8.77
N ILE A 202 1.56 -19.93 8.32
CA ILE A 202 1.45 -18.56 8.80
C ILE A 202 0.77 -18.57 10.17
N ASN A 203 1.45 -18.03 11.17
CA ASN A 203 0.98 -17.94 12.56
C ASN A 203 0.60 -16.51 12.94
N THR A 204 1.27 -15.53 12.32
CA THR A 204 1.07 -14.10 12.58
C THR A 204 1.06 -13.35 11.26
N VAL A 205 0.04 -12.54 11.03
CA VAL A 205 -0.05 -11.61 9.89
C VAL A 205 -0.15 -10.17 10.40
N LEU A 206 0.59 -9.28 9.75
CA LEU A 206 0.52 -7.84 9.98
C LEU A 206 0.28 -7.14 8.63
N CYS A 207 -0.73 -6.27 8.59
CA CYS A 207 -0.98 -5.38 7.44
C CYS A 207 -0.17 -4.09 7.56
N GLY A 208 -0.02 -3.36 6.47
CA GLY A 208 0.49 -1.99 6.50
C GLY A 208 -0.36 -1.12 7.45
N HIS A 209 -1.67 -1.32 7.42
CA HIS A 209 -2.65 -0.61 8.24
C HIS A 209 -3.51 -1.57 9.05
N GLY A 210 -3.22 -1.74 10.34
CA GLY A 210 -4.00 -2.58 11.25
C GLY A 210 -3.17 -3.16 12.38
N GLU A 211 -3.83 -3.87 13.27
CA GLU A 211 -3.20 -4.62 14.35
C GLU A 211 -2.78 -6.02 13.88
N PRO A 212 -1.79 -6.65 14.52
CA PRO A 212 -1.42 -8.03 14.21
C PRO A 212 -2.61 -8.99 14.40
N SER A 213 -2.70 -10.00 13.54
CA SER A 213 -3.72 -11.05 13.61
C SER A 213 -3.08 -12.44 13.51
N SER A 214 -3.69 -13.43 14.15
CA SER A 214 -3.38 -14.85 13.98
C SER A 214 -4.36 -15.57 13.05
N ASP A 215 -5.34 -14.86 12.51
CA ASP A 215 -6.39 -15.40 11.64
C ASP A 215 -6.34 -14.75 10.26
N LEU A 216 -5.43 -15.28 9.42
CA LEU A 216 -5.27 -14.85 8.03
C LEU A 216 -6.56 -15.09 7.22
N GLN A 217 -7.25 -16.20 7.47
CA GLN A 217 -8.44 -16.58 6.71
C GLN A 217 -9.58 -15.58 6.89
N THR A 218 -9.90 -15.23 8.14
CA THR A 218 -10.91 -14.20 8.43
C THR A 218 -10.50 -12.84 7.88
N LEU A 219 -9.23 -12.47 8.00
CA LEU A 219 -8.73 -11.20 7.50
C LEU A 219 -8.86 -11.09 5.98
N VAL A 220 -8.48 -12.14 5.24
CA VAL A 220 -8.66 -12.19 3.77
C VAL A 220 -10.14 -12.11 3.40
N ALA A 221 -11.01 -12.88 4.06
CA ALA A 221 -12.45 -12.87 3.77
C ALA A 221 -13.07 -11.47 3.94
N GLN A 222 -12.69 -10.74 5.00
CA GLN A 222 -13.15 -9.37 5.25
C GLN A 222 -12.68 -8.39 4.16
N ASN A 223 -11.43 -8.52 3.69
CA ASN A 223 -10.89 -7.70 2.62
C ASN A 223 -11.60 -7.98 1.29
N LEU A 224 -11.76 -9.25 0.92
CA LEU A 224 -12.48 -9.64 -0.30
C LEU A 224 -13.92 -9.10 -0.32
N GLU A 225 -14.65 -9.23 0.80
CA GLU A 225 -16.02 -8.69 0.89
C GLU A 225 -16.03 -7.17 0.75
N SER A 226 -15.06 -6.45 1.34
CA SER A 226 -14.95 -5.00 1.23
C SER A 226 -14.72 -4.56 -0.24
N PHE A 227 -13.76 -5.19 -0.94
CA PHE A 227 -13.49 -4.89 -2.35
C PHE A 227 -14.67 -5.26 -3.25
N GLU A 228 -15.31 -6.42 -3.02
CA GLU A 228 -16.46 -6.83 -3.81
C GLU A 228 -17.68 -5.94 -3.55
N HIS A 229 -17.87 -5.45 -2.33
CA HIS A 229 -18.90 -4.45 -2.01
C HIS A 229 -18.67 -3.17 -2.84
N THR A 230 -17.42 -2.71 -2.95
CA THR A 230 -17.08 -1.55 -3.80
C THR A 230 -17.38 -1.83 -5.27
N THR A 231 -17.01 -3.03 -5.80
CA THR A 231 -17.34 -3.42 -7.19
C THR A 231 -18.84 -3.36 -7.44
N ARG A 232 -19.66 -3.91 -6.53
CA ARG A 232 -21.14 -3.86 -6.65
C ARG A 232 -21.67 -2.42 -6.62
N ALA A 233 -21.12 -1.57 -5.77
CA ALA A 233 -21.52 -0.15 -5.68
C ALA A 233 -21.16 0.62 -6.97
N VAL A 234 -19.98 0.40 -7.54
CA VAL A 234 -19.56 1.00 -8.82
C VAL A 234 -20.47 0.52 -9.94
N LYS A 235 -20.78 -0.79 -10.03
CA LYS A 235 -21.73 -1.32 -11.01
C LYS A 235 -23.12 -0.69 -10.88
N ALA A 236 -23.64 -0.57 -9.66
CA ALA A 236 -24.93 0.07 -9.40
C ALA A 236 -24.93 1.55 -9.81
N ALA A 237 -23.81 2.26 -9.63
CA ALA A 237 -23.66 3.66 -10.07
C ALA A 237 -23.63 3.83 -11.59
N CYS A 238 -23.42 2.74 -12.37
CA CYS A 238 -23.41 2.71 -13.83
C CYS A 238 -24.80 2.40 -14.45
N GLN A 239 -25.88 2.23 -13.67
CA GLN A 239 -27.23 1.96 -14.19
C GLN A 239 -27.69 3.05 -15.18
N GLU A 240 -27.38 4.29 -14.90
CA GLU A 240 -27.44 5.39 -15.85
C GLU A 240 -26.01 5.72 -16.27
N SER A 241 -25.73 5.64 -17.57
CA SER A 241 -24.41 5.95 -18.12
C SER A 241 -23.89 7.30 -17.65
N ALA A 242 -22.63 7.34 -17.22
CA ALA A 242 -22.04 8.53 -16.65
C ALA A 242 -20.51 8.56 -16.81
N SER A 243 -19.92 9.72 -16.66
CA SER A 243 -18.47 9.88 -16.51
C SER A 243 -17.98 9.30 -15.20
N VAL A 244 -16.70 8.96 -15.13
CA VAL A 244 -16.07 8.43 -13.89
C VAL A 244 -16.30 9.36 -12.70
N ASP A 245 -16.29 10.67 -12.89
CA ASP A 245 -16.49 11.65 -11.80
C ASP A 245 -17.91 11.63 -11.26
N LEU A 246 -18.92 11.45 -12.13
CA LEU A 246 -20.30 11.30 -11.68
C LEU A 246 -20.55 9.93 -11.04
N ILE A 247 -19.91 8.87 -11.52
CA ILE A 247 -19.94 7.55 -10.89
C ILE A 247 -19.32 7.64 -9.49
N LEU A 248 -18.14 8.26 -9.34
CA LEU A 248 -17.52 8.50 -8.04
C LEU A 248 -18.47 9.22 -7.08
N LYS A 249 -19.13 10.29 -7.55
CA LYS A 249 -20.12 10.98 -6.73
C LYS A 249 -21.23 10.04 -6.24
N ARG A 250 -21.82 9.23 -7.13
CA ARG A 250 -22.89 8.28 -6.79
C ARG A 250 -22.41 7.21 -5.80
N VAL A 251 -21.19 6.70 -6.00
CA VAL A 251 -20.56 5.74 -5.07
C VAL A 251 -20.35 6.39 -3.69
N CYS A 252 -19.79 7.61 -3.63
CA CYS A 252 -19.63 8.34 -2.38
C CYS A 252 -20.97 8.56 -1.66
N ASP A 253 -22.01 8.93 -2.40
CA ASP A 253 -23.37 9.10 -1.84
C ASP A 253 -23.87 7.79 -1.22
N SER A 254 -23.65 6.64 -1.89
CA SER A 254 -24.07 5.32 -1.39
C SER A 254 -23.34 4.87 -0.13
N PHE A 255 -22.06 5.24 0.01
CA PHE A 255 -21.24 5.00 1.19
C PHE A 255 -21.35 6.10 2.26
N GLN A 256 -22.13 7.15 2.02
CA GLN A 256 -22.24 8.35 2.89
C GLN A 256 -20.88 9.01 3.15
N LEU A 257 -20.01 9.03 2.12
CA LEU A 257 -18.66 9.59 2.18
C LEU A 257 -18.64 11.03 1.66
N GLU A 258 -17.94 11.89 2.39
CA GLU A 258 -17.64 13.25 1.98
C GLU A 258 -16.14 13.41 1.71
N LEU A 259 -15.76 13.65 0.46
CA LEU A 259 -14.37 13.92 0.06
C LEU A 259 -14.08 15.42 0.20
N LYS A 260 -13.13 15.80 1.07
CA LYS A 260 -12.95 17.19 1.52
C LYS A 260 -11.84 17.96 0.80
N ASN A 261 -11.03 17.30 -0.02
CA ASN A 261 -9.91 17.93 -0.73
C ASN A 261 -9.63 17.27 -2.07
N ALA A 262 -8.90 17.95 -2.95
CA ALA A 262 -8.60 17.47 -4.29
C ALA A 262 -7.85 16.14 -4.29
N GLY A 263 -6.90 15.91 -3.37
CA GLY A 263 -6.17 14.66 -3.27
C GLY A 263 -7.09 13.48 -2.98
N SER A 264 -8.02 13.61 -2.04
CA SER A 264 -8.99 12.55 -1.74
C SER A 264 -9.94 12.26 -2.91
N VAL A 265 -10.32 13.29 -3.69
CA VAL A 265 -11.13 13.08 -4.90
C VAL A 265 -10.35 12.28 -5.94
N LEU A 266 -9.09 12.62 -6.20
CA LEU A 266 -8.27 11.93 -7.20
C LEU A 266 -7.95 10.48 -6.79
N LEU A 267 -7.60 10.24 -5.53
CA LEU A 267 -7.37 8.90 -5.02
C LEU A 267 -8.63 8.02 -5.17
N ASN A 268 -9.80 8.51 -4.75
CA ASN A 268 -11.03 7.72 -4.87
C ASN A 268 -11.53 7.61 -6.32
N ARG A 269 -11.20 8.58 -7.19
CA ARG A 269 -11.41 8.47 -8.63
C ARG A 269 -10.61 7.30 -9.22
N SER A 270 -9.37 7.11 -8.78
CA SER A 270 -8.54 5.95 -9.19
C SER A 270 -9.15 4.64 -8.72
N VAL A 271 -9.65 4.57 -7.48
CA VAL A 271 -10.37 3.39 -6.97
C VAL A 271 -11.57 3.06 -7.87
N VAL A 272 -12.44 4.03 -8.15
CA VAL A 272 -13.61 3.81 -9.02
C VAL A 272 -13.16 3.36 -10.41
N SER A 273 -12.09 3.95 -10.96
CA SER A 273 -11.55 3.56 -12.26
C SER A 273 -11.04 2.11 -12.27
N ALA A 274 -10.36 1.67 -11.19
CA ALA A 274 -9.89 0.29 -11.04
C ALA A 274 -11.06 -0.72 -11.07
N HIS A 275 -12.14 -0.43 -10.34
CA HIS A 275 -13.35 -1.27 -10.35
C HIS A 275 -14.11 -1.23 -11.69
N LEU A 276 -14.08 -0.09 -12.40
CA LEU A 276 -14.64 0.01 -13.74
C LEU A 276 -13.87 -0.86 -14.74
N VAL A 277 -12.53 -0.93 -14.64
CA VAL A 277 -11.72 -1.82 -15.50
C VAL A 277 -12.10 -3.27 -15.24
N GLU A 278 -12.21 -3.70 -13.99
CA GLU A 278 -12.65 -5.06 -13.67
C GLU A 278 -14.05 -5.38 -14.24
N LEU A 279 -15.01 -4.44 -14.14
CA LEU A 279 -16.35 -4.60 -14.66
C LEU A 279 -16.38 -4.62 -16.21
N LEU A 280 -15.48 -3.88 -16.87
CA LEU A 280 -15.27 -3.95 -18.32
C LEU A 280 -14.73 -5.32 -18.76
N GLU A 281 -13.74 -5.86 -18.03
CA GLU A 281 -13.16 -7.19 -18.29
C GLU A 281 -14.20 -8.32 -18.09
N ARG A 282 -15.14 -8.12 -17.15
CA ARG A 282 -16.27 -9.04 -16.91
C ARG A 282 -17.44 -8.84 -17.89
N GLU A 283 -17.34 -7.90 -18.84
CA GLU A 283 -18.41 -7.54 -19.77
C GLU A 283 -19.72 -7.10 -19.07
N GLU A 284 -19.63 -6.60 -17.83
CA GLU A 284 -20.77 -6.15 -17.04
C GLU A 284 -21.07 -4.66 -17.22
N VAL A 285 -20.06 -3.90 -17.71
CA VAL A 285 -20.12 -2.47 -18.02
C VAL A 285 -19.48 -2.26 -19.39
N SER A 286 -20.00 -1.31 -20.15
CA SER A 286 -19.41 -0.85 -21.42
C SER A 286 -18.85 0.56 -21.28
N MET A 287 -17.81 0.86 -22.05
CA MET A 287 -17.20 2.20 -22.14
C MET A 287 -17.48 2.78 -23.52
N ARG A 288 -17.94 4.03 -23.58
CA ARG A 288 -18.26 4.72 -24.84
C ARG A 288 -17.94 6.20 -24.77
N VAL A 289 -17.74 6.82 -25.92
CA VAL A 289 -17.67 8.28 -26.05
C VAL A 289 -19.02 8.80 -26.55
N ARG A 290 -19.63 9.74 -25.81
CA ARG A 290 -20.84 10.45 -26.21
C ARG A 290 -20.68 11.92 -25.87
N ASP A 291 -20.95 12.79 -26.85
CA ASP A 291 -20.86 14.26 -26.69
C ASP A 291 -19.53 14.74 -26.10
N ASN A 292 -18.40 14.14 -26.52
CA ASN A 292 -17.04 14.36 -26.00
C ASN A 292 -16.83 13.94 -24.54
N LEU A 293 -17.72 13.16 -23.97
CA LEU A 293 -17.57 12.56 -22.63
C LEU A 293 -17.26 11.08 -22.75
N LEU A 294 -16.29 10.61 -21.95
CA LEU A 294 -16.07 9.19 -21.72
C LEU A 294 -17.07 8.72 -20.67
N GLU A 295 -17.96 7.82 -21.05
CA GLU A 295 -19.04 7.32 -20.20
C GLU A 295 -18.95 5.80 -20.03
N PHE A 296 -19.41 5.33 -18.86
CA PHE A 296 -19.55 3.95 -18.51
C PHE A 296 -21.01 3.67 -18.17
N GLY A 297 -21.54 2.53 -18.63
CA GLY A 297 -22.93 2.10 -18.39
C GLY A 297 -23.03 0.60 -18.37
N VAL A 298 -23.99 0.03 -17.64
CA VAL A 298 -24.24 -1.41 -17.65
C VAL A 298 -24.58 -1.90 -19.06
N VAL A 299 -24.16 -3.14 -19.39
CA VAL A 299 -24.45 -3.81 -20.66
C VAL A 299 -25.89 -4.32 -20.68
#